data_f9415e0f20398e23f36013637b166e04
#
_entry.id   f9415e0f20398e23f36013637b166e04
#
_cell.length_a   1.000
_cell.length_b   1.000
_cell.length_c   1.000
_cell.angle_alpha   90.00
_cell.angle_beta   90.00
_cell.angle_gamma   90.00
#
_symmetry.space_group_name_H-M   'P 1'
#
loop_
_entity.id
_entity.type
_entity.pdbx_description
1 polymer ?
#
loop_
_entity_poly.entity_id
_entity_poly.type
_entity_poly.pdbx_seq_one_letter_code
_entity_poly.pdbx_strand_id
1 'polypeptide(L)'
;RRQRQMCIRDRSNTALFYRMEREKAMYWLSTKKAKIIMLLPTLMIYAVFIIVPVFIGCYYSFTDYSGLGKASFVGIKNYVAMFHDKLFLIALKNTFLVLLFSVIFLIVGSFMAALLMNKNFHGNAFFKMVIFAPYVIAPIIIGIIWGYILNPNYGLVNSVLHKIGLDMLAIEWIGGTKWSPLSLAIVFTWQVLGFH
;
A
#
# COMPACT_ATOMS: atom_id res chain seq x y z
N ARG A 1 -61.71 3.91 -10.18
CA ARG A 1 -60.85 5.11 -10.48
C ARG A 1 -60.38 5.81 -9.24
N ARG A 2 -61.20 6.05 -8.21
CA ARG A 2 -60.82 6.74 -6.95
C ARG A 2 -59.70 5.99 -6.18
N GLN A 3 -59.74 4.66 -6.06
CA GLN A 3 -58.71 3.89 -5.35
C GLN A 3 -57.33 3.95 -6.03
N ARG A 4 -57.26 3.94 -7.37
CA ARG A 4 -55.97 4.10 -8.07
C ARG A 4 -55.35 5.49 -7.85
N GLN A 5 -56.15 6.54 -7.80
CA GLN A 5 -55.66 7.90 -7.53
C GLN A 5 -55.18 8.05 -6.10
N MET A 6 -55.83 7.33 -5.15
CA MET A 6 -55.39 7.34 -3.74
C MET A 6 -54.03 6.65 -3.56
N CYS A 7 -53.81 5.48 -4.14
CA CYS A 7 -52.54 4.77 -4.13
C CYS A 7 -51.40 5.56 -4.78
N ILE A 8 -51.66 6.28 -5.87
CA ILE A 8 -50.65 7.10 -6.55
C ILE A 8 -50.27 8.28 -5.67
N ARG A 9 -51.22 8.91 -5.00
CA ARG A 9 -51.03 10.07 -4.10
C ARG A 9 -50.25 9.64 -2.85
N ASP A 10 -50.53 8.47 -2.28
CA ASP A 10 -49.80 7.95 -1.11
C ASP A 10 -48.35 7.63 -1.45
N ARG A 11 -48.10 7.04 -2.63
CA ARG A 11 -46.74 6.79 -3.11
C ARG A 11 -45.94 8.06 -3.35
N SER A 12 -46.56 9.13 -3.87
CA SER A 12 -45.90 10.41 -4.08
C SER A 12 -45.60 11.12 -2.77
N ASN A 13 -46.52 11.04 -1.79
CA ASN A 13 -46.31 11.64 -0.45
C ASN A 13 -45.19 10.89 0.32
N THR A 14 -45.15 9.56 0.23
CA THR A 14 -44.10 8.75 0.85
C THR A 14 -42.72 9.05 0.23
N ALA A 15 -42.65 9.17 -1.09
CA ALA A 15 -41.40 9.53 -1.77
C ALA A 15 -40.93 10.95 -1.43
N LEU A 16 -41.84 11.91 -1.32
CA LEU A 16 -41.55 13.27 -0.88
C LEU A 16 -41.06 13.31 0.58
N PHE A 17 -41.67 12.53 1.47
CA PHE A 17 -41.25 12.42 2.85
C PHE A 17 -39.82 11.87 2.97
N TYR A 18 -39.50 10.76 2.29
CA TYR A 18 -38.13 10.21 2.26
C TYR A 18 -37.12 11.17 1.66
N ARG A 19 -37.50 11.96 0.66
CA ARG A 19 -36.64 12.97 0.04
C ARG A 19 -36.34 14.11 1.03
N MET A 20 -37.36 14.61 1.72
CA MET A 20 -37.19 15.66 2.73
C MET A 20 -36.34 15.20 3.92
N GLU A 21 -36.54 13.96 4.38
CA GLU A 21 -35.71 13.36 5.44
C GLU A 21 -34.25 13.24 5.00
N ARG A 22 -34.04 12.81 3.75
CA ARG A 22 -32.69 12.71 3.15
C ARG A 22 -32.02 14.08 3.02
N GLU A 23 -32.75 15.10 2.61
CA GLU A 23 -32.22 16.46 2.51
C GLU A 23 -31.88 17.05 3.88
N LYS A 24 -32.72 16.82 4.90
CA LYS A 24 -32.43 17.20 6.30
C LYS A 24 -31.20 16.49 6.85
N ALA A 25 -31.08 15.19 6.62
CA ALA A 25 -29.91 14.40 7.02
C ALA A 25 -28.63 14.89 6.33
N MET A 26 -28.68 15.16 5.02
CA MET A 26 -27.54 15.73 4.29
C MET A 26 -27.17 17.13 4.77
N TYR A 27 -28.16 17.97 5.07
CA TYR A 27 -27.92 19.31 5.62
C TYR A 27 -27.25 19.23 7.00
N TRP A 28 -27.71 18.31 7.88
CA TRP A 28 -27.07 18.10 9.19
C TRP A 28 -25.62 17.65 9.02
N LEU A 29 -25.35 16.67 8.12
CA LEU A 29 -23.99 16.19 7.83
C LEU A 29 -23.08 17.29 7.24
N SER A 30 -23.64 18.31 6.59
CA SER A 30 -22.87 19.43 6.04
C SER A 30 -22.44 20.42 7.13
N THR A 31 -23.09 20.41 8.30
CA THR A 31 -22.77 21.34 9.40
C THR A 31 -21.39 21.07 9.99
N LYS A 32 -20.69 22.15 10.39
CA LYS A 32 -19.36 22.05 11.04
C LYS A 32 -19.40 21.17 12.30
N LYS A 33 -20.49 21.26 13.09
CA LYS A 33 -20.66 20.46 14.32
C LYS A 33 -20.74 18.97 14.02
N ALA A 34 -21.55 18.54 13.04
CA ALA A 34 -21.67 17.14 12.67
C ALA A 34 -20.32 16.57 12.15
N LYS A 35 -19.62 17.32 11.32
CA LYS A 35 -18.29 16.94 10.84
C LYS A 35 -17.30 16.74 11.98
N ILE A 36 -17.26 17.65 12.95
CA ILE A 36 -16.39 17.53 14.13
C ILE A 36 -16.78 16.29 14.95
N ILE A 37 -18.06 16.09 15.26
CA ILE A 37 -18.54 14.95 16.05
C ILE A 37 -18.20 13.62 15.36
N MET A 38 -18.33 13.52 14.04
CA MET A 38 -18.01 12.29 13.30
C MET A 38 -16.51 12.05 13.14
N LEU A 39 -15.72 13.11 12.99
CA LEU A 39 -14.27 12.98 12.80
C LEU A 39 -13.52 12.84 14.12
N LEU A 40 -14.04 13.40 15.22
CA LEU A 40 -13.35 13.47 16.50
C LEU A 40 -12.95 12.09 17.06
N PRO A 41 -13.82 11.05 17.09
CA PRO A 41 -13.42 9.73 17.58
C PRO A 41 -12.26 9.13 16.77
N THR A 42 -12.34 9.22 15.45
CA THR A 42 -11.29 8.72 14.56
C THR A 42 -9.98 9.50 14.73
N LEU A 43 -10.06 10.84 14.83
CA LEU A 43 -8.89 11.68 15.07
C LEU A 43 -8.26 11.41 16.43
N MET A 44 -9.05 11.15 17.47
CA MET A 44 -8.53 10.81 18.81
C MET A 44 -7.76 9.48 18.75
N ILE A 45 -8.34 8.45 18.13
CA ILE A 45 -7.66 7.16 17.95
C ILE A 45 -6.37 7.35 17.15
N TYR A 46 -6.42 8.07 16.05
CA TYR A 46 -5.25 8.39 15.22
C TYR A 46 -4.17 9.16 16.03
N ALA A 47 -4.59 10.16 16.81
CA ALA A 47 -3.66 10.93 17.63
C ALA A 47 -2.97 10.06 18.68
N VAL A 48 -3.71 9.23 19.40
CA VAL A 48 -3.15 8.38 20.47
C VAL A 48 -2.23 7.29 19.91
N PHE A 49 -2.63 6.62 18.83
CA PHE A 49 -1.89 5.45 18.32
C PHE A 49 -0.83 5.79 17.26
N ILE A 50 -0.89 6.96 16.64
CA ILE A 50 0.06 7.34 15.59
C ILE A 50 0.83 8.61 16.00
N ILE A 51 0.14 9.71 16.32
CA ILE A 51 0.81 10.98 16.56
C ILE A 51 1.63 10.94 17.85
N VAL A 52 1.06 10.48 18.96
CA VAL A 52 1.76 10.41 20.25
C VAL A 52 3.01 9.54 20.18
N PRO A 53 2.98 8.29 19.66
CA PRO A 53 4.18 7.47 19.50
C PRO A 53 5.26 8.11 18.61
N VAL A 54 4.89 8.86 17.58
CA VAL A 54 5.84 9.59 16.73
C VAL A 54 6.58 10.65 17.56
N PHE A 55 5.88 11.46 18.38
CA PHE A 55 6.54 12.44 19.24
C PHE A 55 7.42 11.79 20.33
N ILE A 56 6.95 10.68 20.89
CA ILE A 56 7.75 9.90 21.86
C ILE A 56 9.01 9.36 21.17
N GLY A 57 8.89 8.80 19.97
CA GLY A 57 10.01 8.32 19.18
C GLY A 57 11.00 9.44 18.83
N CYS A 58 10.49 10.61 18.44
CA CYS A 58 11.31 11.79 18.21
C CYS A 58 12.09 12.20 19.48
N TYR A 59 11.45 12.19 20.65
CA TYR A 59 12.13 12.49 21.92
C TYR A 59 13.25 11.48 22.19
N TYR A 60 12.96 10.17 22.12
CA TYR A 60 13.95 9.12 22.35
C TYR A 60 15.07 9.12 21.32
N SER A 61 14.88 9.62 20.12
CA SER A 61 15.92 9.70 19.10
C SER A 61 17.09 10.62 19.50
N PHE A 62 16.86 11.55 20.45
CA PHE A 62 17.90 12.43 21.03
C PHE A 62 18.50 11.88 22.32
N THR A 63 18.18 10.66 22.71
CA THR A 63 18.64 10.01 23.92
C THR A 63 19.44 8.74 23.61
N ASP A 64 20.18 8.23 24.58
CA ASP A 64 20.89 6.93 24.51
C ASP A 64 20.00 5.74 24.93
N TYR A 65 18.67 5.92 24.92
CA TYR A 65 17.74 4.91 25.36
C TYR A 65 17.75 3.67 24.46
N SER A 66 18.16 2.52 25.04
CA SER A 66 18.22 1.22 24.35
C SER A 66 17.06 0.27 24.66
N GLY A 67 15.98 0.79 25.26
CA GLY A 67 14.81 -0.01 25.67
C GLY A 67 14.81 -0.39 27.15
N LEU A 68 15.92 -0.32 27.83
CA LEU A 68 16.09 -0.65 29.25
C LEU A 68 16.92 0.44 29.96
N GLY A 69 16.51 0.82 31.18
CA GLY A 69 17.25 1.77 32.00
C GLY A 69 16.78 3.21 31.86
N LYS A 70 17.65 4.15 32.30
CA LYS A 70 17.39 5.59 32.25
C LYS A 70 17.86 6.15 30.91
N ALA A 71 17.03 6.94 30.27
CA ALA A 71 17.40 7.68 29.08
C ALA A 71 18.20 8.92 29.46
N SER A 72 19.44 9.09 28.94
CA SER A 72 20.18 10.34 29.02
C SER A 72 20.16 11.07 27.69
N PHE A 73 20.09 12.37 27.74
CA PHE A 73 20.07 13.21 26.55
C PHE A 73 21.46 13.28 25.90
N VAL A 74 21.56 12.82 24.65
CA VAL A 74 22.82 12.79 23.86
C VAL A 74 22.81 13.72 22.66
N GLY A 75 21.74 14.50 22.49
CA GLY A 75 21.59 15.41 21.36
C GLY A 75 21.57 14.69 20.02
N ILE A 76 22.33 15.19 19.04
CA ILE A 76 22.37 14.65 17.67
C ILE A 76 23.37 13.51 17.47
N LYS A 77 23.99 12.97 18.53
CA LYS A 77 25.02 11.94 18.44
C LYS A 77 24.55 10.70 17.67
N ASN A 78 23.32 10.27 17.90
CA ASN A 78 22.73 9.12 17.20
C ASN A 78 22.64 9.36 15.70
N TYR A 79 22.25 10.56 15.27
CA TYR A 79 22.17 10.92 13.86
C TYR A 79 23.55 10.97 13.20
N VAL A 80 24.53 11.53 13.90
CA VAL A 80 25.92 11.54 13.40
C VAL A 80 26.43 10.11 13.24
N ALA A 81 26.23 9.24 14.23
CA ALA A 81 26.62 7.84 14.16
C ALA A 81 25.93 7.13 12.98
N MET A 82 24.63 7.35 12.79
CA MET A 82 23.83 6.76 11.72
C MET A 82 24.37 7.14 10.32
N PHE A 83 24.72 8.39 10.09
CA PHE A 83 25.26 8.83 8.79
C PHE A 83 26.72 8.40 8.56
N HIS A 84 27.44 7.94 9.60
CA HIS A 84 28.76 7.31 9.46
C HIS A 84 28.68 5.79 9.35
N ASP A 85 27.51 5.19 9.57
CA ASP A 85 27.31 3.75 9.41
C ASP A 85 27.16 3.40 7.93
N LYS A 86 28.11 2.62 7.41
CA LYS A 86 28.12 2.15 6.03
C LYS A 86 26.90 1.29 5.71
N LEU A 87 26.43 0.47 6.65
CA LEU A 87 25.25 -0.39 6.45
C LEU A 87 23.99 0.45 6.30
N PHE A 88 23.84 1.49 7.11
CA PHE A 88 22.74 2.44 7.00
C PHE A 88 22.73 3.14 5.63
N LEU A 89 23.87 3.62 5.16
CA LEU A 89 23.95 4.30 3.86
C LEU A 89 23.64 3.36 2.69
N ILE A 90 24.10 2.10 2.77
CA ILE A 90 23.74 1.08 1.77
C ILE A 90 22.23 0.80 1.80
N ALA A 91 21.65 0.64 2.98
CA ALA A 91 20.22 0.41 3.14
C ALA A 91 19.40 1.60 2.61
N LEU A 92 19.80 2.82 2.91
CA LEU A 92 19.17 4.05 2.43
C LEU A 92 19.20 4.12 0.89
N LYS A 93 20.36 3.88 0.29
CA LYS A 93 20.53 3.82 -1.16
C LYS A 93 19.62 2.75 -1.79
N ASN A 94 19.61 1.54 -1.22
CA ASN A 94 18.78 0.45 -1.74
C ASN A 94 17.29 0.77 -1.62
N THR A 95 16.85 1.37 -0.51
CA THR A 95 15.47 1.82 -0.33
C THR A 95 15.07 2.84 -1.38
N PHE A 96 15.95 3.81 -1.68
CA PHE A 96 15.71 4.80 -2.72
C PHE A 96 15.63 4.15 -4.11
N LEU A 97 16.49 3.17 -4.42
CA LEU A 97 16.43 2.44 -5.68
C LEU A 97 15.14 1.62 -5.81
N VAL A 98 14.73 0.92 -4.75
CA VAL A 98 13.45 0.19 -4.73
C VAL A 98 12.29 1.15 -4.99
N LEU A 99 12.26 2.29 -4.30
CA LEU A 99 11.22 3.31 -4.51
C LEU A 99 11.19 3.81 -5.96
N LEU A 100 12.35 4.19 -6.49
CA LEU A 100 12.48 4.72 -7.86
C LEU A 100 11.99 3.71 -8.91
N PHE A 101 12.48 2.47 -8.85
CA PHE A 101 12.07 1.42 -9.79
C PHE A 101 10.59 1.07 -9.63
N SER A 102 10.09 0.97 -8.38
CA SER A 102 8.68 0.67 -8.13
C SER A 102 7.76 1.75 -8.69
N VAL A 103 8.08 3.02 -8.51
CA VAL A 103 7.28 4.13 -9.06
C VAL A 103 7.25 4.08 -10.59
N ILE A 104 8.40 3.88 -11.23
CA ILE A 104 8.49 3.79 -12.70
C ILE A 104 7.66 2.59 -13.21
N PHE A 105 7.89 1.40 -12.64
CA PHE A 105 7.20 0.18 -13.08
C PHE A 105 5.70 0.25 -12.79
N LEU A 106 5.30 0.85 -11.67
CA LEU A 106 3.90 1.00 -11.31
C LEU A 106 3.17 1.96 -12.26
N ILE A 107 3.76 3.13 -12.56
CA ILE A 107 3.16 4.10 -13.49
C ILE A 107 3.04 3.48 -14.88
N VAL A 108 4.11 2.90 -15.42
CA VAL A 108 4.11 2.31 -16.76
C VAL A 108 3.18 1.09 -16.79
N GLY A 109 3.29 0.19 -15.82
CA GLY A 109 2.51 -1.04 -15.76
C GLY A 109 1.01 -0.79 -15.58
N SER A 110 0.62 0.11 -14.65
CA SER A 110 -0.79 0.44 -14.44
C SER A 110 -1.41 1.17 -15.62
N PHE A 111 -0.65 2.05 -16.28
CA PHE A 111 -1.11 2.70 -17.51
C PHE A 111 -1.34 1.70 -18.64
N MET A 112 -0.40 0.77 -18.86
CA MET A 112 -0.54 -0.30 -19.85
C MET A 112 -1.72 -1.23 -19.52
N ALA A 113 -1.86 -1.63 -18.25
CA ALA A 113 -2.98 -2.44 -17.80
C ALA A 113 -4.32 -1.72 -18.01
N ALA A 114 -4.42 -0.43 -17.70
CA ALA A 114 -5.62 0.37 -17.92
C ALA A 114 -6.00 0.46 -19.40
N LEU A 115 -5.02 0.66 -20.29
CA LEU A 115 -5.27 0.66 -21.74
C LEU A 115 -5.81 -0.67 -22.24
N LEU A 116 -5.27 -1.79 -21.74
CA LEU A 116 -5.73 -3.13 -22.09
C LEU A 116 -7.14 -3.39 -21.55
N MET A 117 -7.42 -3.01 -20.30
CA MET A 117 -8.71 -3.19 -19.65
C MET A 117 -9.85 -2.35 -20.25
N ASN A 118 -9.50 -1.22 -20.88
CA ASN A 118 -10.48 -0.34 -21.53
C ASN A 118 -10.99 -0.94 -22.86
N LYS A 119 -10.31 -1.93 -23.42
CA LYS A 119 -10.76 -2.62 -24.65
C LYS A 119 -11.77 -3.72 -24.30
N ASN A 120 -12.88 -3.75 -25.03
CA ASN A 120 -13.85 -4.83 -24.94
C ASN A 120 -13.36 -6.04 -25.75
N PHE A 121 -12.73 -7.01 -25.08
CA PHE A 121 -12.33 -8.29 -25.71
C PHE A 121 -12.89 -9.48 -24.91
N HIS A 122 -13.00 -10.62 -25.58
CA HIS A 122 -13.41 -11.85 -24.93
C HIS A 122 -12.38 -12.26 -23.87
N GLY A 123 -12.80 -12.37 -22.60
CA GLY A 123 -11.90 -12.67 -21.47
C GLY A 123 -11.44 -11.47 -20.65
N ASN A 124 -11.91 -10.25 -20.93
CA ASN A 124 -11.57 -9.05 -20.16
C ASN A 124 -11.83 -9.22 -18.65
N ALA A 125 -12.91 -9.89 -18.26
CA ALA A 125 -13.23 -10.16 -16.85
C ALA A 125 -12.18 -11.08 -16.20
N PHE A 126 -11.74 -12.13 -16.90
CA PHE A 126 -10.67 -13.02 -16.42
C PHE A 126 -9.33 -12.29 -16.29
N PHE A 127 -9.00 -11.46 -17.28
CA PHE A 127 -7.76 -10.65 -17.25
C PHE A 127 -7.74 -9.69 -16.04
N LYS A 128 -8.85 -9.00 -15.77
CA LYS A 128 -9.01 -8.15 -14.58
C LYS A 128 -8.82 -8.95 -13.29
N MET A 129 -9.39 -10.13 -13.19
CA MET A 129 -9.26 -11.01 -12.04
C MET A 129 -7.81 -11.42 -11.81
N VAL A 130 -7.08 -11.81 -12.85
CA VAL A 130 -5.67 -12.23 -12.77
C VAL A 130 -4.75 -11.09 -12.34
N ILE A 131 -4.97 -9.88 -12.86
CA ILE A 131 -4.18 -8.71 -12.46
C ILE A 131 -4.47 -8.28 -11.02
N PHE A 132 -5.72 -8.42 -10.56
CA PHE A 132 -6.09 -8.04 -9.20
C PHE A 132 -5.76 -9.11 -8.15
N ALA A 133 -5.64 -10.38 -8.55
CA ALA A 133 -5.42 -11.50 -7.64
C ALA A 133 -4.19 -11.34 -6.72
N PRO A 134 -3.02 -10.86 -7.18
CA PRO A 134 -1.85 -10.69 -6.31
C PRO A 134 -2.07 -9.72 -5.16
N TYR A 135 -2.89 -8.69 -5.36
CA TYR A 135 -3.17 -7.67 -4.35
C TYR A 135 -3.93 -8.24 -3.14
N VAL A 136 -4.75 -9.27 -3.34
CA VAL A 136 -5.55 -9.90 -2.27
C VAL A 136 -4.69 -10.81 -1.37
N ILE A 137 -3.52 -11.25 -1.86
CA ILE A 137 -2.64 -12.14 -1.11
C ILE A 137 -1.88 -11.34 -0.04
N ALA A 138 -1.81 -11.87 1.18
CA ALA A 138 -1.08 -11.23 2.26
C ALA A 138 0.42 -11.04 1.88
N PRO A 139 1.00 -9.85 2.09
CA PRO A 139 2.38 -9.53 1.69
C PRO A 139 3.43 -10.50 2.23
N ILE A 140 3.22 -11.04 3.44
CA ILE A 140 4.13 -12.02 4.04
C ILE A 140 4.19 -13.33 3.21
N ILE A 141 3.06 -13.78 2.71
CA ILE A 141 2.99 -15.00 1.87
C ILE A 141 3.72 -14.75 0.54
N ILE A 142 3.50 -13.58 -0.06
CA ILE A 142 4.20 -13.17 -1.28
C ILE A 142 5.71 -13.13 -1.05
N GLY A 143 6.16 -12.55 0.07
CA GLY A 143 7.59 -12.54 0.43
C GLY A 143 8.19 -13.94 0.53
N ILE A 144 7.48 -14.88 1.15
CA ILE A 144 7.93 -16.28 1.28
C ILE A 144 7.99 -16.94 -0.10
N ILE A 145 6.93 -16.85 -0.92
CA ILE A 145 6.87 -17.49 -2.24
C ILE A 145 7.98 -16.95 -3.16
N TRP A 146 8.13 -15.63 -3.26
CA TRP A 146 9.16 -15.03 -4.10
C TRP A 146 10.57 -15.25 -3.55
N GLY A 147 10.71 -15.39 -2.21
CA GLY A 147 11.95 -15.80 -1.58
C GLY A 147 12.44 -17.17 -2.07
N TYR A 148 11.52 -18.12 -2.26
CA TYR A 148 11.82 -19.42 -2.87
C TYR A 148 12.05 -19.34 -4.38
N ILE A 149 11.20 -18.61 -5.11
CA ILE A 149 11.28 -18.48 -6.56
C ILE A 149 12.59 -17.82 -7.00
N LEU A 150 13.01 -16.77 -6.30
CA LEU A 150 14.20 -15.97 -6.63
C LEU A 150 15.45 -16.39 -5.86
N ASN A 151 15.43 -17.52 -5.14
CA ASN A 151 16.61 -18.00 -4.42
C ASN A 151 17.75 -18.26 -5.40
N PRO A 152 18.98 -17.74 -5.13
CA PRO A 152 20.11 -17.90 -6.07
C PRO A 152 20.56 -19.35 -6.26
N ASN A 153 20.44 -20.21 -5.23
CA ASN A 153 21.00 -21.55 -5.24
C ASN A 153 20.02 -22.63 -5.77
N TYR A 154 18.73 -22.52 -5.38
CA TYR A 154 17.71 -23.54 -5.72
C TYR A 154 16.42 -22.93 -6.27
N GLY A 155 16.42 -21.62 -6.55
CA GLY A 155 15.24 -20.92 -7.03
C GLY A 155 14.81 -21.33 -8.43
N LEU A 156 13.50 -21.30 -8.65
CA LEU A 156 12.88 -21.67 -9.91
C LEU A 156 13.44 -20.85 -11.09
N VAL A 157 13.65 -19.54 -10.89
CA VAL A 157 14.13 -18.64 -11.95
C VAL A 157 15.51 -19.07 -12.44
N ASN A 158 16.50 -19.23 -11.56
CA ASN A 158 17.85 -19.65 -11.94
C ASN A 158 17.87 -21.08 -12.49
N SER A 159 17.06 -21.98 -11.92
CA SER A 159 16.96 -23.36 -12.44
C SER A 159 16.43 -23.41 -13.87
N VAL A 160 15.46 -22.56 -14.21
CA VAL A 160 14.96 -22.45 -15.60
C VAL A 160 16.01 -21.81 -16.51
N LEU A 161 16.66 -20.72 -16.08
CA LEU A 161 17.71 -20.05 -16.85
C LEU A 161 18.88 -21.00 -17.22
N HIS A 162 19.34 -21.81 -16.26
CA HIS A 162 20.36 -22.84 -16.52
C HIS A 162 19.88 -23.88 -17.51
N LYS A 163 18.65 -24.36 -17.43
CA LYS A 163 18.09 -25.36 -18.36
C LYS A 163 17.98 -24.87 -19.79
N ILE A 164 17.76 -23.58 -20.00
CA ILE A 164 17.64 -22.99 -21.35
C ILE A 164 18.97 -22.41 -21.86
N GLY A 165 20.10 -22.61 -21.12
CA GLY A 165 21.42 -22.16 -21.49
C GLY A 165 21.67 -20.65 -21.32
N LEU A 166 20.90 -19.96 -20.51
CA LEU A 166 21.03 -18.53 -20.21
C LEU A 166 21.73 -18.30 -18.85
N ASP A 167 22.85 -18.98 -18.62
CA ASP A 167 23.62 -18.93 -17.37
C ASP A 167 24.07 -17.50 -16.99
N MET A 168 24.35 -16.65 -17.97
CA MET A 168 24.71 -15.25 -17.73
C MET A 168 23.62 -14.43 -17.03
N LEU A 169 22.34 -14.85 -17.12
CA LEU A 169 21.22 -14.20 -16.49
C LEU A 169 20.87 -14.82 -15.13
N ALA A 170 21.51 -15.94 -14.77
CA ALA A 170 21.34 -16.57 -13.46
C ALA A 170 22.16 -15.79 -12.41
N ILE A 171 21.53 -14.82 -11.81
CA ILE A 171 22.13 -13.86 -10.86
C ILE A 171 21.57 -14.04 -9.44
N GLU A 172 22.16 -13.35 -8.48
CA GLU A 172 21.62 -13.23 -7.13
C GLU A 172 20.46 -12.22 -7.09
N TRP A 173 19.26 -12.70 -7.43
CA TRP A 173 18.05 -11.88 -7.43
C TRP A 173 17.70 -11.32 -6.05
N ILE A 174 17.95 -12.10 -4.98
CA ILE A 174 17.71 -11.75 -3.58
C ILE A 174 18.97 -12.09 -2.77
N GLY A 175 19.28 -11.28 -1.75
CA GLY A 175 20.44 -11.46 -0.88
C GLY A 175 21.69 -10.70 -1.34
N GLY A 176 21.84 -10.42 -2.64
CA GLY A 176 22.91 -9.57 -3.16
C GLY A 176 22.59 -8.09 -3.09
N THR A 177 23.62 -7.24 -3.07
CA THR A 177 23.45 -5.78 -2.99
C THR A 177 23.09 -5.14 -4.34
N LYS A 178 23.42 -5.80 -5.45
CA LYS A 178 23.31 -5.22 -6.79
C LYS A 178 21.91 -5.34 -7.38
N TRP A 179 21.31 -6.52 -7.36
CA TRP A 179 20.06 -6.83 -8.06
C TRP A 179 18.85 -6.89 -7.15
N SER A 180 19.04 -7.06 -5.84
CA SER A 180 17.94 -7.14 -4.87
C SER A 180 16.99 -5.95 -4.91
N PRO A 181 17.42 -4.68 -5.06
CA PRO A 181 16.50 -3.56 -5.16
C PRO A 181 15.57 -3.64 -6.38
N LEU A 182 16.09 -4.07 -7.53
CA LEU A 182 15.30 -4.24 -8.75
C LEU A 182 14.29 -5.39 -8.60
N SER A 183 14.73 -6.54 -8.07
CA SER A 183 13.89 -7.71 -7.85
C SER A 183 12.74 -7.39 -6.90
N LEU A 184 13.02 -6.71 -5.78
CA LEU A 184 12.01 -6.27 -4.83
C LEU A 184 11.01 -5.29 -5.47
N ALA A 185 11.49 -4.35 -6.29
CA ALA A 185 10.63 -3.41 -7.00
C ALA A 185 9.69 -4.11 -7.97
N ILE A 186 10.17 -5.14 -8.71
CA ILE A 186 9.34 -5.94 -9.62
C ILE A 186 8.25 -6.70 -8.85
N VAL A 187 8.63 -7.40 -7.77
CA VAL A 187 7.69 -8.16 -6.94
C VAL A 187 6.63 -7.25 -6.32
N PHE A 188 7.06 -6.14 -5.73
CA PHE A 188 6.16 -5.15 -5.15
C PHE A 188 5.19 -4.58 -6.20
N THR A 189 5.71 -4.17 -7.35
CA THR A 189 4.88 -3.63 -8.44
C THR A 189 3.86 -4.65 -8.92
N TRP A 190 4.26 -5.91 -9.13
CA TRP A 190 3.36 -6.99 -9.51
C TRP A 190 2.24 -7.18 -8.48
N GLN A 191 2.54 -7.10 -7.19
CA GLN A 191 1.57 -7.26 -6.13
C GLN A 191 0.50 -6.16 -6.15
N VAL A 192 0.91 -4.90 -6.34
CA VAL A 192 -0.01 -3.74 -6.19
C VAL A 192 -0.58 -3.22 -7.50
N LEU A 193 -0.09 -3.73 -8.64
CA LEU A 193 -0.46 -3.28 -9.98
C LEU A 193 -1.98 -3.23 -10.22
N GLY A 194 -2.69 -4.25 -9.74
CA GLY A 194 -4.14 -4.35 -9.97
C GLY A 194 -4.98 -3.37 -9.17
N PHE A 195 -4.41 -2.77 -8.13
CA PHE A 195 -5.08 -1.77 -7.29
C PHE A 195 -4.94 -0.35 -7.87
N HIS A 196 -3.84 -0.04 -8.53
CA HIS A 196 -3.53 1.26 -9.13
C HIS A 196 -3.94 1.31 -10.60
#